data_17f7f56dfa7ae2c32300d997a2f39c60
#
_entry.id   17f7f56dfa7ae2c32300d997a2f39c60
#
_cell.length_a   1.000
_cell.length_b   1.000
_cell.length_c   1.000
_cell.angle_alpha   90.00
_cell.angle_beta   90.00
_cell.angle_gamma   90.00
#
_symmetry.space_group_name_H-M   'P 1'
#
loop_
_entity.id
_entity.type
_entity.pdbx_description
1 polymer ?
#
loop_
_entity_poly.entity_id
_entity_poly.type
_entity_poly.pdbx_seq_one_letter_code
_entity_poly.pdbx_strand_id
1 'polypeptide(L)'
;MVCKNCGLVVGAPEDSAEGWRIWKWCIDIQHTSYSIQKWISARLLFLIENQGVRKFHIHPPTPPSSTSPISSLLIWVFTPDLFVSSSTPSESGLQVPTRSMKLFYKHESWAPPQPGEVEKADVEEVVFPRSLFEELRRVLGVSQAILPFGARKFQGWEVGLLERFDVGDVKVKGVVGGDLVEGGVD
;
A
#
# COMPACT_ATOMS: atom_id res chain seq x y z
N MET A 1 10.39 -15.27 10.12
CA MET A 1 11.75 -14.64 10.08
C MET A 1 11.68 -13.29 10.78
N VAL A 2 12.64 -13.01 11.64
CA VAL A 2 12.67 -11.78 12.45
C VAL A 2 14.01 -11.08 12.25
N CYS A 3 13.99 -9.76 12.10
CA CYS A 3 15.22 -8.96 12.02
C CYS A 3 16.01 -9.05 13.33
N LYS A 4 17.28 -9.38 13.25
CA LYS A 4 18.16 -9.54 14.44
C LYS A 4 18.42 -8.22 15.16
N ASN A 5 18.35 -7.09 14.46
CA ASN A 5 18.65 -5.78 15.04
C ASN A 5 17.46 -5.12 15.74
N CYS A 6 16.27 -5.17 15.12
CA CYS A 6 15.10 -4.44 15.63
C CYS A 6 13.93 -5.33 16.04
N GLY A 7 14.03 -6.66 15.89
CA GLY A 7 12.96 -7.60 16.25
C GLY A 7 11.74 -7.58 15.33
N LEU A 8 11.74 -6.78 14.26
CA LEU A 8 10.63 -6.71 13.32
C LEU A 8 10.48 -8.04 12.57
N VAL A 9 9.25 -8.51 12.41
CA VAL A 9 8.94 -9.65 11.54
C VAL A 9 9.08 -9.20 10.10
N VAL A 10 9.99 -9.83 9.35
CA VAL A 10 10.33 -9.44 7.97
C VAL A 10 9.85 -10.45 6.93
N GLY A 11 9.26 -11.54 7.35
CA GLY A 11 8.73 -12.56 6.46
C GLY A 11 8.16 -13.76 7.22
N ALA A 12 7.49 -14.63 6.48
CA ALA A 12 6.87 -15.86 6.97
C ALA A 12 7.40 -17.08 6.19
N PRO A 13 7.34 -18.29 6.77
CA PRO A 13 7.59 -19.50 5.98
C PRO A 13 6.57 -19.64 4.86
N GLU A 14 6.98 -20.20 3.76
CA GLU A 14 6.14 -20.52 2.61
C GLU A 14 6.13 -22.04 2.41
N ASP A 15 5.11 -22.69 2.89
CA ASP A 15 5.02 -24.16 2.89
C ASP A 15 4.98 -24.75 1.47
N SER A 16 4.42 -24.02 0.50
CA SER A 16 4.31 -24.46 -0.89
C SER A 16 5.64 -24.45 -1.66
N ALA A 17 6.63 -23.71 -1.18
CA ALA A 17 7.90 -23.51 -1.87
C ALA A 17 9.12 -23.97 -1.04
N GLU A 18 8.90 -24.62 0.11
CA GLU A 18 9.97 -24.97 1.08
C GLU A 18 10.93 -23.82 1.38
N GLY A 19 10.39 -22.60 1.44
CA GLY A 19 11.19 -21.39 1.50
C GLY A 19 10.64 -20.34 2.46
N TRP A 20 11.11 -19.11 2.26
CA TRP A 20 10.70 -17.96 3.03
C TRP A 20 10.13 -16.90 2.11
N ARG A 21 8.92 -16.42 2.43
CA ARG A 21 8.35 -15.23 1.81
C ARG A 21 8.80 -14.00 2.58
N ILE A 22 9.70 -13.21 1.98
CA ILE A 22 10.17 -11.96 2.58
C ILE A 22 9.28 -10.82 2.09
N TRP A 23 8.88 -9.94 3.00
CA TRP A 23 8.08 -8.79 2.66
C TRP A 23 8.92 -7.68 2.04
N LYS A 24 8.57 -7.28 0.83
CA LYS A 24 9.33 -6.29 0.05
C LYS A 24 9.51 -4.95 0.76
N TRP A 25 8.54 -4.52 1.55
CA TRP A 25 8.62 -3.28 2.34
C TRP A 25 9.56 -3.35 3.54
N CYS A 26 10.10 -4.52 3.85
CA CYS A 26 11.08 -4.73 4.91
C CYS A 26 12.52 -4.85 4.39
N ILE A 27 12.72 -4.71 3.08
CA ILE A 27 14.04 -4.84 2.44
C ILE A 27 14.37 -3.58 1.65
N ASP A 28 15.61 -3.12 1.80
CA ASP A 28 16.23 -2.13 0.94
C ASP A 28 17.11 -2.81 -0.11
N ILE A 29 16.96 -2.39 -1.35
CA ILE A 29 17.81 -2.85 -2.44
C ILE A 29 18.64 -1.67 -2.90
N GLN A 30 19.96 -1.77 -2.75
CA GLN A 30 20.91 -0.75 -3.22
C GLN A 30 20.61 0.66 -2.68
N HIS A 31 20.30 0.78 -1.38
CA HIS A 31 19.94 2.03 -0.71
C HIS A 31 18.71 2.75 -1.27
N THR A 32 17.84 2.04 -1.93
CA THR A 32 16.55 2.58 -2.37
C THR A 32 15.47 2.04 -1.44
N SER A 33 15.05 2.84 -0.47
CA SER A 33 13.89 2.55 0.36
C SER A 33 12.66 3.23 -0.23
N TYR A 34 11.56 2.50 -0.24
CA TYR A 34 10.26 3.06 -0.63
C TYR A 34 9.34 3.11 0.57
N SER A 35 8.54 4.16 0.65
CA SER A 35 7.55 4.26 1.72
C SER A 35 6.57 3.06 1.68
N ILE A 36 6.13 2.63 2.86
CA ILE A 36 5.13 1.57 3.00
C ILE A 36 3.85 1.92 2.21
N GLN A 37 3.50 3.21 2.12
CA GLN A 37 2.36 3.69 1.35
C GLN A 37 2.42 3.25 -0.11
N LYS A 38 3.59 3.36 -0.75
CA LYS A 38 3.80 2.96 -2.15
C LYS A 38 3.57 1.47 -2.35
N TRP A 39 3.99 0.64 -1.40
CA TRP A 39 3.73 -0.80 -1.44
C TRP A 39 2.25 -1.14 -1.27
N ILE A 40 1.54 -0.48 -0.34
CA ILE A 40 0.10 -0.65 -0.14
C ILE A 40 -0.65 -0.24 -1.42
N SER A 41 -0.33 0.93 -1.98
CA SER A 41 -0.97 1.41 -3.20
C SER A 41 -0.74 0.49 -4.38
N ALA A 42 0.47 -0.04 -4.55
CA ALA A 42 0.77 -1.02 -5.60
C ALA A 42 -0.04 -2.32 -5.42
N ARG A 43 -0.21 -2.80 -4.18
CA ARG A 43 -1.04 -3.98 -3.91
C ARG A 43 -2.51 -3.75 -4.25
N LEU A 44 -3.07 -2.59 -3.87
CA LEU A 44 -4.45 -2.25 -4.19
C LEU A 44 -4.67 -2.12 -5.70
N LEU A 45 -3.73 -1.50 -6.41
CA LEU A 45 -3.78 -1.41 -7.87
C LEU A 45 -3.75 -2.78 -8.54
N PHE A 46 -2.85 -3.65 -8.09
CA PHE A 46 -2.78 -5.02 -8.59
C PHE A 46 -4.12 -5.75 -8.45
N LEU A 47 -4.79 -5.59 -7.31
CA LEU A 47 -6.11 -6.19 -7.08
C LEU A 47 -7.19 -5.58 -7.98
N ILE A 48 -7.17 -4.26 -8.17
CA ILE A 48 -8.10 -3.57 -9.08
C ILE A 48 -7.93 -4.09 -10.52
N GLU A 49 -6.69 -4.19 -10.98
CA GLU A 49 -6.37 -4.61 -12.36
C GLU A 49 -6.71 -6.08 -12.62
N ASN A 50 -6.51 -6.96 -11.63
CA ASN A 50 -6.72 -8.39 -11.80
C ASN A 50 -8.16 -8.85 -11.48
N GLN A 51 -8.83 -8.19 -10.55
CA GLN A 51 -10.16 -8.61 -10.06
C GLN A 51 -11.28 -7.64 -10.47
N GLY A 52 -10.95 -6.44 -10.94
CA GLY A 52 -11.93 -5.42 -11.30
C GLY A 52 -12.65 -4.78 -10.10
N VAL A 53 -12.28 -5.15 -8.87
CA VAL A 53 -12.92 -4.66 -7.64
C VAL A 53 -12.19 -3.43 -7.13
N ARG A 54 -12.95 -2.43 -6.65
CA ARG A 54 -12.40 -1.19 -6.10
C ARG A 54 -12.71 -0.98 -4.62
N LYS A 55 -13.47 -1.88 -4.01
CA LYS A 55 -13.77 -1.86 -2.58
C LYS A 55 -13.08 -3.03 -1.90
N PHE A 56 -12.45 -2.75 -0.78
CA PHE A 56 -11.63 -3.70 -0.05
C PHE A 56 -11.98 -3.66 1.43
N HIS A 57 -12.19 -4.82 2.03
CA HIS A 57 -12.30 -4.96 3.47
C HIS A 57 -10.95 -5.42 4.01
N ILE A 58 -10.21 -4.49 4.61
CA ILE A 58 -8.84 -4.73 5.04
C ILE A 58 -8.79 -4.91 6.55
N HIS A 59 -8.16 -5.99 6.98
CA HIS A 59 -7.98 -6.30 8.41
C HIS A 59 -6.66 -7.03 8.67
N PRO A 60 -6.15 -7.03 9.92
CA PRO A 60 -5.01 -7.85 10.31
C PRO A 60 -5.40 -9.34 10.39
N PRO A 61 -4.40 -10.26 10.38
CA PRO A 61 -4.67 -11.69 10.58
C PRO A 61 -5.39 -11.93 11.91
N THR A 62 -6.39 -12.80 11.88
CA THR A 62 -7.08 -13.28 13.08
C THR A 62 -6.49 -14.60 13.55
N PRO A 63 -6.35 -14.82 14.87
CA PRO A 63 -6.04 -16.15 15.39
C PRO A 63 -7.15 -17.14 15.01
N PRO A 64 -6.81 -18.39 14.65
CA PRO A 64 -7.79 -19.39 14.19
C PRO A 64 -8.94 -19.67 15.19
N SER A 65 -8.70 -19.42 16.49
CA SER A 65 -9.66 -19.63 17.57
C SER A 65 -10.47 -18.40 17.96
N SER A 66 -10.23 -17.25 17.30
CA SER A 66 -10.91 -16.00 17.66
C SER A 66 -12.20 -15.84 16.87
N THR A 67 -13.31 -15.84 17.57
CA THR A 67 -14.64 -15.47 17.04
C THR A 67 -14.97 -13.99 17.31
N SER A 68 -14.10 -13.28 18.03
CA SER A 68 -14.34 -11.89 18.37
C SER A 68 -14.10 -10.96 17.18
N PRO A 69 -14.97 -9.97 16.96
CA PRO A 69 -14.75 -8.97 15.92
C PRO A 69 -13.44 -8.23 16.11
N ILE A 70 -12.73 -8.00 15.01
CA ILE A 70 -11.48 -7.24 14.98
C ILE A 70 -11.65 -5.92 14.26
N SER A 71 -10.79 -4.95 14.60
CA SER A 71 -10.75 -3.66 13.90
C SER A 71 -10.35 -3.86 12.44
N SER A 72 -11.13 -3.28 11.53
CA SER A 72 -10.94 -3.35 10.08
C SER A 72 -11.16 -1.99 9.43
N LEU A 73 -10.79 -1.88 8.16
CA LEU A 73 -11.05 -0.75 7.29
C LEU A 73 -11.83 -1.22 6.08
N LEU A 74 -12.99 -0.61 5.84
CA LEU A 74 -13.64 -0.69 4.54
C LEU A 74 -13.10 0.45 3.69
N ILE A 75 -12.43 0.13 2.58
CA ILE A 75 -11.80 1.10 1.68
C ILE A 75 -12.45 1.03 0.31
N TRP A 76 -12.69 2.19 -0.27
CA TRP A 76 -13.09 2.33 -1.66
C TRP A 76 -12.06 3.20 -2.39
N VAL A 77 -11.33 2.61 -3.35
CA VAL A 77 -10.40 3.34 -4.22
C VAL A 77 -11.20 4.12 -5.25
N PHE A 78 -11.42 5.40 -4.97
CA PHE A 78 -12.25 6.27 -5.82
C PHE A 78 -11.48 6.76 -7.04
N THR A 79 -10.31 7.36 -6.82
CA THR A 79 -9.42 7.81 -7.91
C THR A 79 -8.07 7.10 -7.74
N PRO A 80 -7.76 6.11 -8.59
CA PRO A 80 -6.55 5.32 -8.43
C PRO A 80 -5.27 6.07 -8.82
N ASP A 81 -5.39 7.19 -9.52
CA ASP A 81 -4.24 7.97 -10.00
C ASP A 81 -4.56 9.46 -10.03
N LEU A 82 -3.83 10.25 -9.25
CA LEU A 82 -3.90 11.70 -9.24
C LEU A 82 -2.58 12.30 -8.72
N PHE A 83 -2.33 13.55 -9.07
CA PHE A 83 -1.25 14.32 -8.49
C PHE A 83 -1.80 15.30 -7.45
N VAL A 84 -1.15 15.35 -6.29
CA VAL A 84 -1.51 16.22 -5.16
C VAL A 84 -0.35 17.14 -4.86
N SER A 85 -0.62 18.44 -4.81
CA SER A 85 0.30 19.44 -4.28
C SER A 85 -0.26 19.97 -2.96
N SER A 86 0.58 20.04 -1.93
CA SER A 86 0.24 20.65 -0.65
C SER A 86 0.78 22.05 -0.58
N SER A 87 0.02 23.00 -0.02
CA SER A 87 0.51 24.33 0.32
C SER A 87 1.40 24.36 1.57
N THR A 88 1.49 23.22 2.28
CA THR A 88 2.37 23.08 3.44
C THR A 88 3.81 22.97 2.93
N PRO A 89 4.73 23.85 3.36
CA PRO A 89 6.13 23.77 2.94
C PRO A 89 6.73 22.42 3.34
N SER A 90 7.40 21.75 2.40
CA SER A 90 8.26 20.61 2.73
C SER A 90 9.59 21.14 3.30
N GLU A 91 10.32 20.32 4.03
CA GLU A 91 11.65 20.67 4.55
C GLU A 91 12.65 21.06 3.43
N SER A 92 12.41 20.59 2.21
CA SER A 92 13.22 20.93 1.03
C SER A 92 12.81 22.25 0.34
N GLY A 93 11.72 22.90 0.77
CA GLY A 93 11.22 24.14 0.18
C GLY A 93 10.62 23.99 -1.23
N LEU A 94 10.71 22.83 -1.85
CA LEU A 94 10.15 22.52 -3.17
C LEU A 94 8.81 21.82 -3.01
N GLN A 95 7.75 22.43 -3.55
CA GLN A 95 6.42 21.80 -3.63
C GLN A 95 6.37 20.91 -4.86
N VAL A 96 6.88 19.69 -4.75
CA VAL A 96 6.79 18.70 -5.82
C VAL A 96 5.43 18.00 -5.74
N PRO A 97 4.66 17.96 -6.84
CA PRO A 97 3.43 17.19 -6.87
C PRO A 97 3.71 15.70 -6.58
N THR A 98 2.96 15.14 -5.63
CA THR A 98 3.10 13.73 -5.26
C THR A 98 2.03 12.91 -5.96
N ARG A 99 2.44 11.86 -6.65
CA ARG A 99 1.52 10.90 -7.25
C ARG A 99 0.85 10.08 -6.17
N SER A 100 -0.48 10.05 -6.18
CA SER A 100 -1.30 9.51 -5.10
C SER A 100 -2.54 8.80 -5.63
N MET A 101 -3.22 8.06 -4.77
CA MET A 101 -4.60 7.61 -4.98
C MET A 101 -5.50 8.24 -3.92
N LYS A 102 -6.72 8.57 -4.31
CA LYS A 102 -7.77 9.05 -3.42
C LYS A 102 -8.63 7.89 -2.98
N LEU A 103 -8.74 7.74 -1.67
CA LEU A 103 -9.49 6.69 -1.01
C LEU A 103 -10.64 7.27 -0.21
N PHE A 104 -11.77 6.57 -0.22
CA PHE A 104 -12.81 6.69 0.78
C PHE A 104 -12.66 5.54 1.75
N TYR A 105 -12.79 5.79 3.05
CA TYR A 105 -12.61 4.73 4.05
C TYR A 105 -13.58 4.88 5.23
N LYS A 106 -13.86 3.77 5.87
CA LYS A 106 -14.62 3.67 7.13
C LYS A 106 -13.91 2.73 8.08
N HIS A 107 -13.94 3.07 9.35
CA HIS A 107 -13.56 2.15 10.40
C HIS A 107 -14.74 1.22 10.68
N GLU A 108 -14.53 -0.06 10.53
CA GLU A 108 -15.52 -1.11 10.78
C GLU A 108 -14.95 -2.20 11.68
N SER A 109 -15.79 -3.12 12.09
CA SER A 109 -15.37 -4.37 12.70
C SER A 109 -15.60 -5.50 11.72
N TRP A 110 -14.63 -6.39 11.62
CA TRP A 110 -14.72 -7.58 10.79
C TRP A 110 -14.78 -8.83 11.68
N ALA A 111 -15.63 -9.77 11.29
CA ALA A 111 -15.70 -11.10 11.86
C ALA A 111 -15.71 -12.11 10.72
N PRO A 112 -15.16 -13.33 10.91
CA PRO A 112 -15.23 -14.37 9.90
C PRO A 112 -16.68 -14.63 9.48
N PRO A 113 -16.96 -14.79 8.17
CA PRO A 113 -18.31 -15.08 7.69
C PRO A 113 -18.82 -16.40 8.27
N GLN A 114 -20.10 -16.42 8.63
CA GLN A 114 -20.72 -17.63 9.12
C GLN A 114 -21.10 -18.55 7.95
N PRO A 115 -21.15 -19.88 8.18
CA PRO A 115 -21.57 -20.81 7.16
C PRO A 115 -22.97 -20.46 6.59
N GLY A 116 -23.05 -20.22 5.28
CA GLY A 116 -24.28 -19.81 4.60
C GLY A 116 -24.47 -18.29 4.45
N GLU A 117 -23.58 -17.47 4.97
CA GLU A 117 -23.57 -16.04 4.72
C GLU A 117 -23.06 -15.74 3.32
N VAL A 118 -23.80 -14.92 2.57
CA VAL A 118 -23.42 -14.55 1.19
C VAL A 118 -22.37 -13.45 1.25
N GLU A 119 -21.21 -13.73 0.68
CA GLU A 119 -20.16 -12.72 0.51
C GLU A 119 -20.63 -11.56 -0.38
N LYS A 120 -20.25 -10.34 -0.01
CA LYS A 120 -20.57 -9.15 -0.82
C LYS A 120 -19.72 -9.17 -2.08
N ALA A 121 -20.33 -9.45 -3.22
CA ALA A 121 -19.65 -9.61 -4.51
C ALA A 121 -18.84 -8.36 -4.98
N ASP A 122 -19.08 -7.19 -4.40
CA ASP A 122 -18.43 -5.92 -4.77
C ASP A 122 -17.30 -5.50 -3.80
N VAL A 123 -16.98 -6.32 -2.80
CA VAL A 123 -15.97 -6.06 -1.79
C VAL A 123 -15.02 -7.24 -1.67
N GLU A 124 -13.75 -7.01 -1.88
CA GLU A 124 -12.68 -8.01 -1.74
C GLU A 124 -12.10 -7.97 -0.33
N GLU A 125 -11.93 -9.12 0.29
CA GLU A 125 -11.25 -9.24 1.58
C GLU A 125 -9.73 -9.25 1.40
N VAL A 126 -9.03 -8.42 2.16
CA VAL A 126 -7.57 -8.32 2.10
C VAL A 126 -6.98 -8.38 3.50
N VAL A 127 -6.17 -9.40 3.75
CA VAL A 127 -5.46 -9.55 5.02
C VAL A 127 -4.09 -8.89 4.91
N PHE A 128 -3.84 -7.87 5.74
CA PHE A 128 -2.53 -7.25 5.86
C PHE A 128 -1.85 -7.63 7.18
N PRO A 129 -0.52 -7.85 7.19
CA PRO A 129 0.21 -7.91 8.45
C PRO A 129 -0.14 -6.72 9.36
N ARG A 130 -0.20 -6.95 10.67
CA ARG A 130 -0.63 -5.92 11.64
C ARG A 130 0.13 -4.60 11.48
N SER A 131 1.45 -4.65 11.27
CA SER A 131 2.26 -3.44 11.06
C SER A 131 1.83 -2.64 9.84
N LEU A 132 1.50 -3.34 8.75
CA LEU A 132 1.04 -2.71 7.50
C LEU A 132 -0.36 -2.11 7.66
N PHE A 133 -1.25 -2.80 8.36
CA PHE A 133 -2.60 -2.32 8.66
C PHE A 133 -2.58 -1.05 9.55
N GLU A 134 -1.76 -1.03 10.60
CA GLU A 134 -1.63 0.13 11.47
C GLU A 134 -1.01 1.33 10.73
N GLU A 135 -0.02 1.08 9.89
CA GLU A 135 0.57 2.13 9.06
C GLU A 135 -0.45 2.69 8.06
N LEU A 136 -1.25 1.86 7.42
CA LEU A 136 -2.34 2.31 6.55
C LEU A 136 -3.32 3.21 7.31
N ARG A 137 -3.75 2.82 8.51
CA ARG A 137 -4.63 3.64 9.36
C ARG A 137 -4.01 5.00 9.69
N ARG A 138 -2.74 4.98 10.08
CA ARG A 138 -1.99 6.20 10.41
C ARG A 138 -1.90 7.15 9.23
N VAL A 139 -1.53 6.64 8.08
CA VAL A 139 -1.37 7.42 6.85
C VAL A 139 -2.69 8.03 6.40
N LEU A 140 -3.78 7.27 6.40
CA LEU A 140 -5.09 7.78 6.03
C LEU A 140 -5.53 8.92 6.95
N GLY A 141 -5.33 8.78 8.26
CA GLY A 141 -5.64 9.85 9.22
C GLY A 141 -4.79 11.11 9.01
N VAL A 142 -3.48 10.95 8.79
CA VAL A 142 -2.57 12.08 8.53
C VAL A 142 -2.92 12.77 7.21
N SER A 143 -3.15 12.00 6.14
CA SER A 143 -3.49 12.57 4.83
C SER A 143 -4.85 13.29 4.82
N GLN A 144 -5.80 12.84 5.62
CA GLN A 144 -7.07 13.53 5.81
C GLN A 144 -6.87 14.93 6.39
N ALA A 145 -5.93 15.10 7.32
CA ALA A 145 -5.67 16.38 7.95
C ALA A 145 -5.14 17.44 6.97
N ILE A 146 -4.45 17.00 5.90
CA ILE A 146 -3.94 17.89 4.84
C ILE A 146 -5.07 18.40 3.93
N LEU A 147 -6.17 17.64 3.82
CA LEU A 147 -7.30 18.04 2.98
C LEU A 147 -8.06 19.23 3.57
N PRO A 148 -8.61 20.13 2.73
CA PRO A 148 -9.55 21.16 3.16
C PRO A 148 -10.72 20.52 3.94
N PHE A 149 -11.23 21.24 4.95
CA PHE A 149 -12.26 20.69 5.86
C PHE A 149 -13.47 20.10 5.12
N GLY A 150 -13.98 20.79 4.11
CA GLY A 150 -15.11 20.31 3.29
C GLY A 150 -14.82 19.09 2.41
N ALA A 151 -13.54 18.74 2.21
CA ALA A 151 -13.12 17.61 1.40
C ALA A 151 -12.75 16.36 2.22
N ARG A 152 -12.81 16.44 3.56
CA ARG A 152 -12.44 15.34 4.47
C ARG A 152 -13.46 14.23 4.59
N LYS A 153 -14.72 14.53 4.23
CA LYS A 153 -15.84 13.59 4.32
C LYS A 153 -16.70 13.63 3.06
N PHE A 154 -17.21 12.48 2.67
CA PHE A 154 -18.14 12.34 1.57
C PHE A 154 -19.18 11.25 1.87
N GLN A 155 -20.46 11.60 1.98
CA GLN A 155 -21.58 10.66 2.20
C GLN A 155 -21.32 9.62 3.31
N GLY A 156 -20.80 10.07 4.45
CA GLY A 156 -20.50 9.19 5.59
C GLY A 156 -19.19 8.39 5.46
N TRP A 157 -18.40 8.62 4.42
CA TRP A 157 -17.03 8.12 4.27
C TRP A 157 -16.03 9.19 4.70
N GLU A 158 -14.94 8.77 5.26
CA GLU A 158 -13.77 9.61 5.43
C GLU A 158 -12.93 9.59 4.15
N VAL A 159 -12.19 10.66 3.89
CA VAL A 159 -11.36 10.79 2.69
C VAL A 159 -9.90 10.82 3.08
N GLY A 160 -9.09 10.01 2.41
CA GLY A 160 -7.65 9.96 2.59
C GLY A 160 -6.91 9.88 1.26
N LEU A 161 -5.61 10.11 1.34
CA LEU A 161 -4.69 9.99 0.22
C LEU A 161 -3.63 8.96 0.56
N LEU A 162 -3.23 8.20 -0.44
CA LEU A 162 -2.17 7.21 -0.32
C LEU A 162 -1.17 7.43 -1.44
N GLU A 163 0.09 7.64 -1.10
CA GLU A 163 1.17 7.86 -2.06
C GLU A 163 1.37 6.63 -2.95
N ARG A 164 1.68 6.87 -4.22
CA ARG A 164 1.95 5.84 -5.22
C ARG A 164 3.38 5.88 -5.71
N PHE A 165 3.81 4.77 -6.33
CA PHE A 165 5.02 4.78 -7.14
C PHE A 165 4.86 5.75 -8.32
N ASP A 166 5.94 6.48 -8.60
CA ASP A 166 6.07 7.32 -9.77
C ASP A 166 7.21 6.80 -10.66
N VAL A 167 7.24 7.24 -11.90
CA VAL A 167 8.29 6.88 -12.87
C VAL A 167 9.67 7.25 -12.34
N GLY A 168 9.80 8.37 -11.61
CA GLY A 168 11.03 8.80 -10.98
C GLY A 168 11.53 7.90 -9.84
N ASP A 169 10.66 7.07 -9.26
CA ASP A 169 11.04 6.11 -8.23
C ASP A 169 11.82 4.91 -8.79
N VAL A 170 11.57 4.57 -10.05
CA VAL A 170 12.25 3.47 -10.73
C VAL A 170 13.54 4.02 -11.33
N LYS A 171 14.61 4.03 -10.54
CA LYS A 171 15.96 4.26 -11.08
C LYS A 171 16.35 3.04 -11.91
N VAL A 172 15.98 2.99 -13.17
CA VAL A 172 16.60 2.08 -14.13
C VAL A 172 18.04 2.58 -14.26
N LYS A 173 19.01 1.90 -13.64
CA LYS A 173 20.40 2.06 -14.03
C LYS A 173 20.44 1.73 -15.51
N GLY A 174 20.60 2.74 -16.34
CA GLY A 174 20.85 2.54 -17.77
C GLY A 174 21.99 1.53 -17.86
N VAL A 175 21.79 0.48 -18.62
CA VAL A 175 22.89 -0.30 -19.16
C VAL A 175 23.67 0.72 -19.97
N VAL A 176 24.80 1.17 -19.43
CA VAL A 176 25.77 1.95 -20.20
C VAL A 176 26.15 1.04 -21.35
N GLY A 177 25.64 1.37 -22.54
CA GLY A 177 25.98 0.65 -23.75
C GLY A 177 27.50 0.61 -23.84
N GLY A 178 28.05 -0.60 -23.88
CA GLY A 178 29.47 -0.80 -24.11
C GLY A 178 29.86 -0.09 -25.38
N ASP A 179 30.96 0.63 -25.32
CA ASP A 179 31.65 1.26 -26.43
C ASP A 179 31.78 0.25 -27.57
N LEU A 180 31.07 0.49 -28.67
CA LEU A 180 31.37 -0.14 -29.92
C LEU A 180 32.73 0.42 -30.36
N VAL A 181 33.78 -0.33 -30.09
CA VAL A 181 35.10 -0.11 -30.69
C VAL A 181 34.89 -0.37 -32.17
N GLU A 182 34.83 0.71 -32.98
CA GLU A 182 35.01 0.64 -34.41
C GLU A 182 36.43 0.15 -34.68
N GLY A 183 36.56 -1.12 -35.01
CA GLY A 183 37.79 -1.68 -35.57
C GLY A 183 37.97 -1.11 -36.97
N GLY A 184 38.89 -0.14 -37.09
CA GLY A 184 39.40 0.28 -38.38
C GLY A 184 40.10 -0.92 -39.05
N VAL A 185 39.74 -1.17 -40.26
CA VAL A 185 40.41 -2.08 -41.19
C VAL A 185 41.32 -1.21 -42.06
N ASP A 186 42.63 -1.38 -41.86
CA ASP A 186 43.63 -1.05 -42.87
C ASP A 186 43.86 -2.23 -43.79
#